data_203b31698bfc324ebfa3b38b18edfbe2
#
_entry.id   203b31698bfc324ebfa3b38b18edfbe2
#
_cell.length_a   1.000
_cell.length_b   1.000
_cell.length_c   1.000
_cell.angle_alpha   90.00
_cell.angle_beta   90.00
_cell.angle_gamma   90.00
#
_symmetry.space_group_name_H-M   'P 1'
#
loop_
_entity.id
_entity.type
_entity.pdbx_description
1 polymer ?
#
loop_
_entity_poly.entity_id
_entity_poly.type
_entity_poly.pdbx_seq_one_letter_code
_entity_poly.pdbx_strand_id
1 'polypeptide(L)'
;MKKLGVALGGGGLRGLAHIGVLQVLAENQVPVSIITGTSAGSIIASLYASGVSPAAMEEIVLQLKPRDYIDFNWLDLLAHVASGGRIPVDGFVKGNKLERLVFKLTGGRSLKDAGLPLAVIACDINTGQKTVFASQPMKLENEGDILITEALMSEAVRASCAIPAVFTPVNRGDL
;
A
#
# COMPACT_ATOMS: atom_id res chain seq x y z
N MET A 1 -8.37 2.52 29.31
CA MET A 1 -9.25 2.71 28.12
C MET A 1 -9.02 1.56 27.17
N LYS A 2 -10.06 1.04 26.54
CA LYS A 2 -9.93 0.04 25.46
C LYS A 2 -9.27 0.70 24.23
N LYS A 3 -8.30 0.02 23.62
CA LYS A 3 -7.64 0.48 22.38
C LYS A 3 -8.34 -0.14 21.18
N LEU A 4 -8.63 0.67 20.14
CA LEU A 4 -9.18 0.19 18.88
C LEU A 4 -8.05 0.00 17.87
N GLY A 5 -7.91 -1.23 17.38
CA GLY A 5 -7.09 -1.54 16.19
C GLY A 5 -7.98 -1.68 14.96
N VAL A 6 -7.54 -1.15 13.83
CA VAL A 6 -8.26 -1.23 12.56
C VAL A 6 -7.39 -1.93 11.52
N ALA A 7 -7.91 -3.01 10.92
CA ALA A 7 -7.25 -3.72 9.82
C ALA A 7 -8.03 -3.50 8.52
N LEU A 8 -7.39 -2.85 7.55
CA LEU A 8 -7.98 -2.49 6.26
C LEU A 8 -7.54 -3.49 5.19
N GLY A 9 -8.48 -4.29 4.71
CA GLY A 9 -8.22 -5.31 3.70
C GLY A 9 -7.96 -4.76 2.31
N GLY A 10 -7.40 -5.60 1.44
CA GLY A 10 -7.31 -5.33 0.01
C GLY A 10 -8.68 -5.37 -0.66
N GLY A 11 -8.73 -4.99 -1.94
CA GLY A 11 -9.98 -5.05 -2.70
C GLY A 11 -10.04 -4.10 -3.90
N GLY A 12 -8.92 -3.56 -4.33
CA GLY A 12 -8.85 -2.58 -5.41
C GLY A 12 -9.75 -1.37 -5.08
N LEU A 13 -10.58 -0.93 -6.02
CA LEU A 13 -11.47 0.23 -5.81
C LEU A 13 -12.47 0.05 -4.66
N ARG A 14 -12.80 -1.19 -4.27
CA ARG A 14 -13.69 -1.43 -3.10
C ARG A 14 -13.05 -0.97 -1.79
N GLY A 15 -11.72 -0.90 -1.73
CA GLY A 15 -11.01 -0.39 -0.57
C GLY A 15 -11.32 1.08 -0.23
N LEU A 16 -11.92 1.84 -1.15
CA LEU A 16 -12.38 3.20 -0.89
C LEU A 16 -13.47 3.25 0.20
N ALA A 17 -14.20 2.15 0.41
CA ALA A 17 -15.18 2.05 1.51
C ALA A 17 -14.53 2.20 2.90
N HIS A 18 -13.23 1.93 3.03
CA HIS A 18 -12.51 2.14 4.28
C HIS A 18 -12.50 3.62 4.72
N ILE A 19 -12.55 4.56 3.76
CA ILE A 19 -12.62 5.99 4.06
C ILE A 19 -13.90 6.28 4.85
N GLY A 20 -15.06 5.76 4.40
CA GLY A 20 -16.33 5.95 5.09
C GLY A 20 -16.33 5.36 6.51
N VAL A 21 -15.69 4.20 6.71
CA VAL A 21 -15.51 3.63 8.05
C VAL A 21 -14.71 4.57 8.95
N LEU A 22 -13.59 5.10 8.45
CA LEU A 22 -12.76 6.03 9.22
C LEU A 22 -13.47 7.36 9.48
N GLN A 23 -14.32 7.84 8.56
CA GLN A 23 -15.16 9.02 8.77
C GLN A 23 -16.13 8.80 9.95
N VAL A 24 -16.87 7.69 9.93
CA VAL A 24 -17.80 7.38 11.02
C VAL A 24 -17.10 7.25 12.37
N LEU A 25 -15.90 6.64 12.41
CA LEU A 25 -15.11 6.57 13.65
C LEU A 25 -14.70 7.97 14.13
N ALA A 26 -14.28 8.85 13.20
CA ALA A 26 -13.89 10.22 13.53
C ALA A 26 -15.08 11.07 14.02
N GLU A 27 -16.22 10.99 13.35
CA GLU A 27 -17.45 11.69 13.71
C GLU A 27 -17.95 11.30 15.11
N ASN A 28 -17.81 10.02 15.46
CA ASN A 28 -18.19 9.51 16.77
C ASN A 28 -17.07 9.61 17.82
N GLN A 29 -15.97 10.31 17.51
CA GLN A 29 -14.83 10.52 18.40
C GLN A 29 -14.22 9.20 18.93
N VAL A 30 -14.24 8.15 18.11
CA VAL A 30 -13.65 6.85 18.42
C VAL A 30 -12.20 6.84 17.93
N PRO A 31 -11.19 6.95 18.83
CA PRO A 31 -9.80 7.05 18.42
C PRO A 31 -9.27 5.70 17.93
N VAL A 32 -8.66 5.70 16.74
CA VAL A 32 -7.89 4.56 16.22
C VAL A 32 -6.52 4.57 16.89
N SER A 33 -6.17 3.47 17.56
CA SER A 33 -4.91 3.35 18.31
C SER A 33 -3.80 2.65 17.52
N ILE A 34 -4.15 1.83 16.54
CA ILE A 34 -3.25 1.14 15.61
C ILE A 34 -4.00 0.88 14.32
N ILE A 35 -3.31 1.00 13.20
CA ILE A 35 -3.89 0.73 11.89
C ILE A 35 -2.99 -0.18 11.07
N THR A 36 -3.60 -1.14 10.38
CA THR A 36 -2.89 -1.99 9.41
C THR A 36 -3.60 -1.97 8.08
N GLY A 37 -2.86 -2.23 7.00
CA GLY A 37 -3.46 -2.25 5.67
C GLY A 37 -2.76 -3.19 4.69
N THR A 38 -3.55 -3.72 3.75
CA THR A 38 -3.07 -4.53 2.64
C THR A 38 -3.61 -3.96 1.33
N SER A 39 -2.78 -3.83 0.29
CA SER A 39 -3.17 -3.32 -1.04
C SER A 39 -3.91 -1.97 -0.93
N ALA A 40 -5.13 -1.84 -1.45
CA ALA A 40 -5.92 -0.62 -1.31
C ALA A 40 -6.07 -0.16 0.14
N GLY A 41 -6.21 -1.08 1.09
CA GLY A 41 -6.23 -0.76 2.52
C GLY A 41 -4.92 -0.18 3.02
N SER A 42 -3.77 -0.56 2.45
CA SER A 42 -2.48 0.02 2.81
C SER A 42 -2.35 1.48 2.40
N ILE A 43 -2.96 1.88 1.28
CA ILE A 43 -3.03 3.28 0.85
C ILE A 43 -3.76 4.10 1.92
N ILE A 44 -4.97 3.66 2.28
CA ILE A 44 -5.81 4.38 3.25
C ILE A 44 -5.15 4.39 4.64
N ALA A 45 -4.58 3.26 5.08
CA ALA A 45 -3.87 3.17 6.36
C ALA A 45 -2.67 4.13 6.43
N SER A 46 -1.86 4.20 5.36
CA SER A 46 -0.70 5.08 5.29
C SER A 46 -1.08 6.56 5.25
N LEU A 47 -2.12 6.91 4.50
CA LEU A 47 -2.66 8.28 4.49
C LEU A 47 -3.18 8.68 5.89
N TYR A 48 -3.93 7.80 6.54
CA TYR A 48 -4.44 8.04 7.90
C TYR A 48 -3.29 8.22 8.89
N ALA A 49 -2.31 7.33 8.85
CA ALA A 49 -1.14 7.38 9.72
C ALA A 49 -0.22 8.58 9.44
N SER A 50 -0.26 9.15 8.23
CA SER A 50 0.43 10.39 7.90
C SER A 50 -0.33 11.66 8.31
N GLY A 51 -1.53 11.52 8.88
CA GLY A 51 -2.34 12.64 9.36
C GLY A 51 -3.33 13.22 8.34
N VAL A 52 -3.52 12.56 7.19
CA VAL A 52 -4.57 12.95 6.24
C VAL A 52 -5.93 12.58 6.84
N SER A 53 -6.83 13.54 6.96
CA SER A 53 -8.17 13.29 7.50
C SER A 53 -9.02 12.45 6.54
N PRO A 54 -9.96 11.63 7.04
CA PRO A 54 -10.85 10.86 6.18
C PRO A 54 -11.66 11.72 5.19
N ALA A 55 -12.07 12.92 5.59
CA ALA A 55 -12.74 13.87 4.70
C ALA A 55 -11.82 14.33 3.55
N ALA A 56 -10.56 14.65 3.84
CA ALA A 56 -9.59 15.01 2.82
C ALA A 56 -9.28 13.82 1.88
N MET A 57 -9.28 12.57 2.40
CA MET A 57 -9.12 11.38 1.55
C MET A 57 -10.28 11.25 0.56
N GLU A 58 -11.52 11.50 0.98
CA GLU A 58 -12.68 11.48 0.11
C GLU A 58 -12.56 12.51 -1.01
N GLU A 59 -12.22 13.75 -0.68
CA GLU A 59 -12.00 14.81 -1.68
C GLU A 59 -10.92 14.42 -2.70
N ILE A 60 -9.80 13.86 -2.23
CA ILE A 60 -8.72 13.41 -3.11
C ILE A 60 -9.23 12.34 -4.07
N VAL A 61 -9.91 11.32 -3.54
CA VAL A 61 -10.36 10.18 -4.34
C VAL A 61 -11.38 10.58 -5.40
N LEU A 62 -12.29 11.49 -5.09
CA LEU A 62 -13.28 12.00 -6.05
C LEU A 62 -12.65 12.75 -7.23
N GLN A 63 -11.43 13.27 -7.07
CA GLN A 63 -10.70 13.97 -8.13
C GLN A 63 -9.73 13.07 -8.90
N LEU A 64 -9.37 11.89 -8.37
CA LEU A 64 -8.41 10.99 -9.00
C LEU A 64 -8.96 10.36 -10.28
N LYS A 65 -8.12 10.33 -11.30
CA LYS A 65 -8.38 9.63 -12.56
C LYS A 65 -7.41 8.47 -12.71
N PRO A 66 -7.78 7.39 -13.41
CA PRO A 66 -6.90 6.22 -13.61
C PRO A 66 -5.50 6.58 -14.11
N ARG A 67 -5.37 7.59 -14.95
CA ARG A 67 -4.08 8.08 -15.47
C ARG A 67 -3.13 8.64 -14.40
N ASP A 68 -3.65 8.97 -13.21
CA ASP A 68 -2.87 9.59 -12.13
C ASP A 68 -2.12 8.55 -11.30
N TYR A 69 -2.60 7.29 -11.29
CA TYR A 69 -2.03 6.20 -10.51
C TYR A 69 -1.73 4.93 -11.31
N ILE A 70 -2.17 4.83 -12.59
CA ILE A 70 -1.86 3.70 -13.47
C ILE A 70 -0.83 4.12 -14.51
N ASP A 71 0.25 3.35 -14.61
CA ASP A 71 1.29 3.44 -15.62
C ASP A 71 1.45 2.11 -16.34
N PHE A 72 0.81 1.98 -17.50
CA PHE A 72 0.91 0.77 -18.31
C PHE A 72 2.30 0.59 -18.91
N ASN A 73 2.77 -0.66 -18.90
CA ASN A 73 4.02 -1.07 -19.52
C ASN A 73 3.82 -1.47 -21.00
N TRP A 74 3.49 -0.48 -21.82
CA TRP A 74 3.13 -0.70 -23.22
C TRP A 74 4.24 -1.36 -24.06
N LEU A 75 5.50 -1.02 -23.79
CA LEU A 75 6.64 -1.58 -24.54
C LEU A 75 6.80 -3.07 -24.27
N ASP A 76 6.71 -3.50 -23.04
CA ASP A 76 6.81 -4.90 -22.67
C ASP A 76 5.59 -5.70 -23.16
N LEU A 77 4.40 -5.10 -23.10
CA LEU A 77 3.20 -5.69 -23.65
C LEU A 77 3.30 -5.90 -25.17
N LEU A 78 3.78 -4.89 -25.91
CA LEU A 78 4.01 -5.00 -27.34
C LEU A 78 5.06 -6.05 -27.68
N ALA A 79 6.16 -6.10 -26.94
CA ALA A 79 7.21 -7.10 -27.12
C ALA A 79 6.69 -8.51 -26.81
N HIS A 80 5.88 -8.69 -25.78
CA HIS A 80 5.24 -9.95 -25.46
C HIS A 80 4.32 -10.43 -26.60
N VAL A 81 3.45 -9.56 -27.07
CA VAL A 81 2.53 -9.88 -28.20
C VAL A 81 3.30 -10.16 -29.47
N ALA A 82 4.29 -9.31 -29.84
CA ALA A 82 5.09 -9.48 -31.05
C ALA A 82 5.92 -10.76 -31.04
N SER A 83 6.34 -11.23 -29.86
CA SER A 83 7.10 -12.48 -29.71
C SER A 83 6.19 -13.74 -29.66
N GLY A 84 4.88 -13.58 -29.77
CA GLY A 84 3.92 -14.67 -29.59
C GLY A 84 3.92 -15.23 -28.15
N GLY A 85 4.13 -14.37 -27.16
CA GLY A 85 4.14 -14.74 -25.74
C GLY A 85 5.46 -15.30 -25.22
N ARG A 86 6.55 -15.27 -26.02
CA ARG A 86 7.85 -15.84 -25.65
C ARG A 86 8.67 -14.94 -24.72
N ILE A 87 8.49 -13.62 -24.80
CA ILE A 87 9.13 -12.67 -23.89
C ILE A 87 8.28 -12.57 -22.64
N PRO A 88 8.79 -12.95 -21.46
CA PRO A 88 8.03 -12.85 -20.20
C PRO A 88 7.79 -11.37 -19.86
N VAL A 89 6.62 -11.11 -19.26
CA VAL A 89 6.27 -9.78 -18.73
C VAL A 89 6.09 -9.91 -17.23
N ASP A 90 6.90 -9.19 -16.46
CA ASP A 90 6.85 -9.20 -14.99
C ASP A 90 5.58 -8.54 -14.45
N GLY A 91 4.91 -7.71 -15.26
CA GLY A 91 3.65 -7.06 -14.94
C GLY A 91 3.26 -6.02 -16.00
N PHE A 92 1.95 -5.83 -16.19
CA PHE A 92 1.40 -4.88 -17.17
C PHE A 92 1.39 -3.43 -16.67
N VAL A 93 1.52 -3.21 -15.36
CA VAL A 93 1.53 -1.89 -14.70
C VAL A 93 2.83 -1.74 -13.92
N LYS A 94 3.57 -0.66 -14.18
CA LYS A 94 4.84 -0.40 -13.48
C LYS A 94 4.64 -0.06 -12.00
N GLY A 95 3.57 0.67 -11.67
CA GLY A 95 3.23 1.09 -10.31
C GLY A 95 4.00 2.30 -9.80
N ASN A 96 4.88 2.89 -10.60
CA ASN A 96 5.66 4.06 -10.20
C ASN A 96 4.78 5.31 -10.00
N LYS A 97 3.67 5.42 -10.77
CA LYS A 97 2.72 6.52 -10.58
C LYS A 97 1.98 6.39 -9.25
N LEU A 98 1.57 5.18 -8.88
CA LEU A 98 0.95 4.92 -7.59
C LEU A 98 1.90 5.29 -6.45
N GLU A 99 3.15 4.85 -6.51
CA GLU A 99 4.17 5.17 -5.52
C GLU A 99 4.37 6.68 -5.37
N ARG A 100 4.56 7.40 -6.49
CA ARG A 100 4.70 8.87 -6.50
C ARG A 100 3.47 9.58 -5.94
N LEU A 101 2.28 9.09 -6.26
CA LEU A 101 1.03 9.65 -5.73
C LEU A 101 1.00 9.51 -4.21
N VAL A 102 1.25 8.30 -3.69
CA VAL A 102 1.28 8.05 -2.25
C VAL A 102 2.39 8.84 -1.58
N PHE A 103 3.59 8.91 -2.17
CA PHE A 103 4.68 9.77 -1.68
C PHE A 103 4.24 11.22 -1.51
N LYS A 104 3.59 11.79 -2.53
CA LYS A 104 3.07 13.16 -2.47
C LYS A 104 2.00 13.34 -1.39
N LEU A 105 1.06 12.41 -1.30
CA LEU A 105 -0.06 12.48 -0.37
C LEU A 105 0.36 12.28 1.09
N THR A 106 1.37 11.44 1.34
CA THR A 106 1.95 11.25 2.69
C THR A 106 3.01 12.29 3.06
N GLY A 107 3.31 13.23 2.16
CA GLY A 107 4.37 14.23 2.36
C GLY A 107 5.77 13.64 2.38
N GLY A 108 6.01 12.51 1.72
CA GLY A 108 7.30 11.83 1.67
C GLY A 108 7.72 11.19 3.00
N ARG A 109 6.77 10.92 3.90
CA ARG A 109 7.05 10.37 5.24
C ARG A 109 7.54 8.94 5.20
N SER A 110 8.49 8.64 6.09
CA SER A 110 8.91 7.28 6.40
C SER A 110 7.89 6.58 7.31
N LEU A 111 8.00 5.27 7.45
CA LEU A 111 7.19 4.51 8.40
C LEU A 111 7.35 5.03 9.83
N LYS A 112 8.57 5.45 10.21
CA LYS A 112 8.89 5.97 11.55
C LYS A 112 8.16 7.29 11.88
N ASP A 113 7.74 8.04 10.84
CA ASP A 113 7.04 9.31 10.99
C ASP A 113 5.51 9.14 11.12
N ALA A 114 5.02 7.90 11.24
CA ALA A 114 3.60 7.61 11.42
C ALA A 114 3.07 8.20 12.73
N GLY A 115 1.96 8.91 12.68
CA GLY A 115 1.32 9.53 13.85
C GLY A 115 0.66 8.52 14.79
N LEU A 116 0.52 7.26 14.38
CA LEU A 116 0.07 6.12 15.19
C LEU A 116 0.74 4.85 14.65
N PRO A 117 0.81 3.76 15.45
CA PRO A 117 1.34 2.48 14.98
C PRO A 117 0.70 2.03 13.67
N LEU A 118 1.53 1.87 12.64
CA LEU A 118 1.15 1.48 11.29
C LEU A 118 1.85 0.17 10.92
N ALA A 119 1.12 -0.75 10.29
CA ALA A 119 1.72 -1.87 9.56
C ALA A 119 1.10 -2.03 8.17
N VAL A 120 1.94 -2.26 7.17
CA VAL A 120 1.55 -2.54 5.78
C VAL A 120 2.02 -3.94 5.45
N ILE A 121 1.10 -4.75 4.92
CA ILE A 121 1.36 -6.16 4.61
C ILE A 121 1.63 -6.34 3.12
N ALA A 122 2.74 -7.00 2.81
CA ALA A 122 3.12 -7.45 1.48
C ALA A 122 3.51 -8.93 1.52
N CYS A 123 3.91 -9.47 0.38
CA CYS A 123 4.39 -10.84 0.24
C CYS A 123 5.65 -10.84 -0.63
N ASP A 124 6.67 -11.55 -0.18
CA ASP A 124 7.82 -11.88 -1.02
C ASP A 124 7.40 -12.96 -2.02
N ILE A 125 7.49 -12.64 -3.30
CA ILE A 125 7.05 -13.54 -4.37
C ILE A 125 8.02 -14.72 -4.61
N ASN A 126 9.26 -14.63 -4.15
CA ASN A 126 10.25 -15.70 -4.32
C ASN A 126 10.08 -16.79 -3.27
N THR A 127 9.75 -16.40 -2.04
CA THR A 127 9.65 -17.31 -0.91
C THR A 127 8.22 -17.59 -0.47
N GLY A 128 7.27 -16.73 -0.85
CA GLY A 128 5.89 -16.76 -0.36
C GLY A 128 5.74 -16.23 1.07
N GLN A 129 6.81 -15.70 1.66
CA GLN A 129 6.82 -15.21 3.03
C GLN A 129 6.07 -13.89 3.16
N LYS A 130 5.40 -13.71 4.29
CA LYS A 130 4.77 -12.44 4.63
C LYS A 130 5.83 -11.40 4.96
N THR A 131 5.76 -10.26 4.30
CA THR A 131 6.58 -9.09 4.59
C THR A 131 5.73 -8.03 5.29
N VAL A 132 6.17 -7.62 6.47
CA VAL A 132 5.49 -6.61 7.30
C VAL A 132 6.34 -5.35 7.33
N PHE A 133 5.85 -4.29 6.71
CA PHE A 133 6.41 -2.95 6.85
C PHE A 133 5.75 -2.27 8.05
N ALA A 134 6.51 -2.02 9.12
CA ALA A 134 5.96 -1.50 10.36
C ALA A 134 6.64 -0.20 10.81
N SER A 135 5.85 0.70 11.40
CA SER A 135 6.35 1.97 11.95
C SER A 135 7.23 1.81 13.19
N GLN A 136 7.18 0.66 13.82
CA GLN A 136 7.95 0.31 15.01
C GLN A 136 8.28 -1.18 15.03
N PRO A 137 9.37 -1.59 15.72
CA PRO A 137 9.67 -3.02 15.90
C PRO A 137 8.51 -3.77 16.55
N MET A 138 8.24 -4.98 16.04
CA MET A 138 7.23 -5.86 16.58
C MET A 138 7.67 -7.31 16.45
N LYS A 139 7.12 -8.20 17.29
CA LYS A 139 7.33 -9.63 17.16
C LYS A 139 6.37 -10.16 16.09
N LEU A 140 6.90 -10.90 15.12
CA LEU A 140 6.11 -11.62 14.12
C LEU A 140 5.75 -13.00 14.64
N GLU A 141 4.64 -13.55 14.15
CA GLU A 141 4.12 -14.85 14.60
C GLU A 141 4.94 -16.02 14.05
N ASN A 142 5.37 -15.91 12.79
CA ASN A 142 6.14 -16.96 12.11
C ASN A 142 7.60 -16.55 11.99
N GLU A 143 8.52 -17.51 12.23
CA GLU A 143 9.97 -17.28 12.14
C GLU A 143 10.44 -16.91 10.72
N GLY A 144 9.68 -17.28 9.67
CA GLY A 144 9.99 -16.97 8.29
C GLY A 144 9.47 -15.61 7.83
N ASP A 145 8.63 -14.93 8.60
CA ASP A 145 8.09 -13.61 8.20
C ASP A 145 9.18 -12.53 8.26
N ILE A 146 9.11 -11.58 7.34
CA ILE A 146 10.09 -10.51 7.20
C ILE A 146 9.55 -9.22 7.82
N LEU A 147 10.32 -8.60 8.71
CA LEU A 147 9.99 -7.28 9.29
C LEU A 147 10.88 -6.20 8.71
N ILE A 148 10.28 -5.16 8.16
CA ILE A 148 10.95 -3.96 7.63
C ILE A 148 10.43 -2.75 8.38
N THR A 149 11.33 -2.04 9.06
CA THR A 149 11.01 -0.80 9.79
C THR A 149 11.59 0.46 9.14
N GLU A 150 12.45 0.29 8.16
CA GLU A 150 13.12 1.38 7.44
C GLU A 150 12.69 1.41 5.98
N ALA A 151 11.61 2.13 5.72
CA ALA A 151 11.09 2.37 4.38
C ALA A 151 10.23 3.64 4.36
N LEU A 152 10.02 4.20 3.19
CA LEU A 152 8.97 5.21 2.98
C LEU A 152 7.60 4.53 3.01
N MET A 153 6.58 5.26 3.45
CA MET A 153 5.19 4.76 3.40
C MET A 153 4.77 4.42 1.96
N SER A 154 5.24 5.20 0.98
CA SER A 154 4.98 4.96 -0.44
C SER A 154 5.61 3.67 -0.96
N GLU A 155 6.81 3.32 -0.53
CA GLU A 155 7.48 2.06 -0.87
C GLU A 155 6.72 0.86 -0.30
N ALA A 156 6.34 0.93 0.98
CA ALA A 156 5.55 -0.11 1.63
C ALA A 156 4.21 -0.34 0.92
N VAL A 157 3.50 0.75 0.58
CA VAL A 157 2.24 0.68 -0.19
C VAL A 157 2.47 0.11 -1.58
N ARG A 158 3.55 0.54 -2.27
CA ARG A 158 3.88 0.04 -3.60
C ARG A 158 4.14 -1.48 -3.57
N ALA A 159 4.87 -1.98 -2.58
CA ALA A 159 5.10 -3.41 -2.38
C ALA A 159 3.79 -4.16 -2.09
N SER A 160 2.96 -3.61 -1.19
CA SER A 160 1.67 -4.21 -0.83
C SER A 160 0.66 -4.26 -1.99
N CYS A 161 0.75 -3.34 -2.94
CA CYS A 161 -0.11 -3.29 -4.13
C CYS A 161 0.46 -4.09 -5.32
N ALA A 162 1.64 -4.67 -5.21
CA ALA A 162 2.32 -5.38 -6.29
C ALA A 162 1.74 -6.77 -6.54
N ILE A 163 0.49 -6.83 -7.02
CA ILE A 163 -0.18 -8.08 -7.38
C ILE A 163 0.58 -8.73 -8.55
N PRO A 164 1.08 -9.98 -8.39
CA PRO A 164 1.78 -10.69 -9.45
C PRO A 164 0.99 -10.72 -10.76
N ALA A 165 1.69 -10.67 -11.88
CA ALA A 165 1.17 -10.56 -13.24
C ALA A 165 0.43 -9.25 -13.58
N VAL A 166 -0.04 -8.49 -12.60
CA VAL A 166 -0.68 -7.18 -12.82
C VAL A 166 0.36 -6.06 -12.69
N PHE A 167 1.09 -6.04 -11.59
CA PHE A 167 2.12 -5.04 -11.33
C PHE A 167 3.51 -5.66 -11.40
N THR A 168 4.46 -4.90 -11.91
CA THR A 168 5.88 -5.25 -11.78
C THR A 168 6.25 -5.35 -10.31
N PRO A 169 6.93 -6.42 -9.87
CA PRO A 169 7.39 -6.57 -8.49
C PRO A 169 8.30 -5.41 -8.05
N VAL A 170 8.32 -5.15 -6.75
CA VAL A 170 9.30 -4.23 -6.15
C VAL A 170 10.56 -5.04 -5.84
N ASN A 171 11.68 -4.63 -6.40
CA ASN A 171 12.98 -5.22 -6.06
C ASN A 171 13.61 -4.40 -4.93
N ARG A 172 13.85 -5.04 -3.79
CA ARG A 172 14.67 -4.53 -2.70
C ARG A 172 15.87 -5.44 -2.58
N GLY A 173 16.94 -5.12 -3.27
CA GLY A 173 18.13 -5.94 -3.48
C GLY A 173 18.72 -6.74 -2.31
N ASP A 174 18.15 -6.63 -1.12
CA ASP A 174 18.56 -7.29 0.13
C ASP A 174 17.52 -8.32 0.63
N LEU A 175 16.52 -8.67 -0.19
CA LEU A 175 15.50 -9.67 0.15
C LEU A 175 15.50 -10.81 -0.86
#